data_23b9a324470c1b1263f87ec02c287682
#
_entry.id   23b9a324470c1b1263f87ec02c287682
#
_cell.length_a   1.000
_cell.length_b   1.000
_cell.length_c   1.000
_cell.angle_alpha   90.00
_cell.angle_beta   90.00
_cell.angle_gamma   90.00
#
_symmetry.space_group_name_H-M   'P 1'
#
loop_
_entity.id
_entity.type
_entity.pdbx_description
1 polymer ?
#
loop_
_entity_poly.entity_id
_entity_poly.type
_entity_poly.pdbx_seq_one_letter_code
_entity_poly.pdbx_strand_id
1 'polypeptide(L)'
;GQAVTMVGSFVYVWKEKLPVLGVCKEFGRKVCRIVQIGIAPFGLSLSPMISLLFMNRFCLSYGGETAVASYACIAYGLTIVYLLMQGVGDGSQPLMSLHYGEGKTKEVDRVRNMAYGTAWVLALACMLLLYGTRYELGVIFGSSDVVTQMTGNAMPIFLAGLLFYAFSRITTSGFYATEQSLFSYICCLLYTSP
;
A
#
# COMPACT_ATOMS: atom_id res chain seq x y z
N GLY A 1 3.96 -19.96 1.91
CA GLY A 1 4.33 -18.81 2.74
C GLY A 1 3.47 -18.73 4.00
N GLN A 2 2.13 -18.56 3.90
CA GLN A 2 1.23 -18.28 5.03
C GLN A 2 1.18 -19.40 6.08
N ALA A 3 1.20 -20.69 5.67
CA ALA A 3 1.23 -21.80 6.60
C ALA A 3 2.50 -21.82 7.48
N VAL A 4 3.65 -21.48 6.92
CA VAL A 4 4.92 -21.39 7.66
C VAL A 4 4.87 -20.25 8.68
N THR A 5 4.33 -19.10 8.30
CA THR A 5 4.15 -17.97 9.20
C THR A 5 3.19 -18.31 10.35
N MET A 6 2.09 -18.99 10.05
CA MET A 6 1.13 -19.45 11.07
C MET A 6 1.77 -20.41 12.07
N VAL A 7 2.51 -21.42 11.59
CA VAL A 7 3.22 -22.38 12.46
C VAL A 7 4.27 -21.66 13.30
N GLY A 8 5.07 -20.78 12.70
CA GLY A 8 6.07 -19.99 13.43
C GLY A 8 5.47 -19.13 14.53
N SER A 9 4.37 -18.42 14.23
CA SER A 9 3.64 -17.61 15.22
C SER A 9 3.07 -18.48 16.35
N PHE A 10 2.51 -19.64 16.02
CA PHE A 10 1.97 -20.55 17.02
C PHE A 10 3.05 -21.12 17.95
N VAL A 11 4.20 -21.51 17.39
CA VAL A 11 5.36 -21.98 18.17
C VAL A 11 5.88 -20.87 19.09
N TYR A 12 5.94 -19.62 18.61
CA TYR A 12 6.35 -18.48 19.42
C TYR A 12 5.41 -18.24 20.59
N VAL A 13 4.08 -18.17 20.34
CA VAL A 13 3.05 -17.98 21.38
C VAL A 13 3.10 -19.09 22.42
N TRP A 14 3.35 -20.32 22.00
CA TRP A 14 3.45 -21.47 22.91
C TRP A 14 4.72 -21.43 23.76
N LYS A 15 5.85 -21.07 23.16
CA LYS A 15 7.15 -20.93 23.83
C LYS A 15 7.11 -19.83 24.92
N GLU A 16 6.51 -18.70 24.62
CA GLU A 16 6.36 -17.55 25.54
C GLU A 16 5.20 -17.72 26.53
N LYS A 17 4.48 -18.88 26.49
CA LYS A 17 3.32 -19.14 27.36
C LYS A 17 2.29 -18.01 27.40
N LEU A 18 2.10 -17.33 26.27
CA LEU A 18 1.12 -16.25 26.15
C LEU A 18 -0.29 -16.85 26.26
N PRO A 19 -1.22 -16.22 27.01
CA PRO A 19 -2.58 -16.71 27.17
C PRO A 19 -3.32 -16.61 25.81
N VAL A 20 -3.53 -17.76 25.18
CA VAL A 20 -4.22 -17.84 23.87
C VAL A 20 -5.74 -17.68 24.02
N LEU A 21 -6.27 -18.05 25.17
CA LEU A 21 -7.71 -18.00 25.49
C LEU A 21 -7.90 -17.38 26.87
N GLY A 22 -8.15 -16.10 26.92
CA GLY A 22 -8.57 -15.39 28.11
C GLY A 22 -10.03 -14.95 27.98
N VAL A 23 -10.88 -15.26 28.97
CA VAL A 23 -12.23 -14.69 29.04
C VAL A 23 -12.13 -13.20 29.34
N CYS A 24 -12.35 -12.36 28.33
CA CYS A 24 -12.23 -10.92 28.46
C CYS A 24 -13.54 -10.33 29.03
N LYS A 25 -13.48 -9.71 30.20
CA LYS A 25 -14.59 -8.97 30.82
C LYS A 25 -15.04 -7.86 29.91
N GLU A 26 -15.48 -7.69 28.92
CA GLU A 26 -15.84 -6.63 27.94
C GLU A 26 -15.57 -7.06 26.50
N PHE A 27 -15.73 -8.33 26.24
CA PHE A 27 -15.47 -8.92 24.93
C PHE A 27 -16.17 -8.14 23.79
N GLY A 28 -17.46 -7.82 23.96
CA GLY A 28 -18.24 -7.10 22.92
C GLY A 28 -17.70 -5.72 22.61
N ARG A 29 -17.29 -4.94 23.63
CA ARG A 29 -16.73 -3.60 23.44
C ARG A 29 -15.36 -3.64 22.74
N LYS A 30 -14.51 -4.60 23.09
CA LYS A 30 -13.20 -4.79 22.47
C LYS A 30 -13.32 -5.25 21.01
N VAL A 31 -14.24 -6.18 20.71
CA VAL A 31 -14.53 -6.62 19.34
C VAL A 31 -15.03 -5.44 18.50
N CYS A 32 -15.97 -4.65 19.03
CA CYS A 32 -16.48 -3.47 18.32
C CYS A 32 -15.34 -2.48 17.98
N ARG A 33 -14.44 -2.23 18.93
CA ARG A 33 -13.26 -1.36 18.71
C ARG A 33 -12.30 -1.93 17.66
N ILE A 34 -12.03 -3.25 17.70
CA ILE A 34 -11.20 -3.93 16.69
C ILE A 34 -11.82 -3.79 15.30
N VAL A 35 -13.13 -4.04 15.16
CA VAL A 35 -13.84 -3.89 13.88
C VAL A 35 -13.80 -2.45 13.40
N GLN A 36 -14.01 -1.49 14.29
CA GLN A 36 -13.99 -0.07 13.97
C GLN A 36 -12.62 0.40 13.44
N ILE A 37 -11.53 -0.09 14.03
CA ILE A 37 -10.16 0.17 13.55
C ILE A 37 -9.89 -0.59 12.24
N GLY A 38 -10.40 -1.81 12.10
CA GLY A 38 -10.21 -2.69 10.93
C GLY A 38 -10.94 -2.24 9.66
N ILE A 39 -11.96 -1.39 9.76
CA ILE A 39 -12.70 -0.86 8.60
C ILE A 39 -11.77 -0.06 7.66
N ALA A 40 -10.83 0.72 8.21
CA ALA A 40 -9.92 1.53 7.40
C ALA A 40 -8.95 0.69 6.56
N PRO A 41 -8.21 -0.31 7.10
CA PRO A 41 -7.41 -1.23 6.29
C PRO A 41 -8.22 -2.03 5.28
N PHE A 42 -9.46 -2.40 5.63
CA PHE A 42 -10.36 -3.08 4.70
C PHE A 42 -10.69 -2.20 3.49
N GLY A 43 -11.07 -0.94 3.71
CA GLY A 43 -11.32 0.04 2.64
C GLY A 43 -10.08 0.28 1.78
N LEU A 44 -8.90 0.36 2.38
CA LEU A 44 -7.62 0.50 1.69
C LEU A 44 -7.33 -0.67 0.74
N SER A 45 -7.71 -1.88 1.12
CA SER A 45 -7.53 -3.09 0.29
C SER A 45 -8.59 -3.23 -0.79
N LEU A 46 -9.82 -2.81 -0.52
CA LEU A 46 -10.96 -2.93 -1.44
C LEU A 46 -10.91 -1.88 -2.57
N SER A 47 -10.48 -0.67 -2.26
CA SER A 47 -10.51 0.46 -3.17
C SER A 47 -9.65 0.28 -4.44
N PRO A 48 -8.38 -0.21 -4.38
CA PRO A 48 -7.61 -0.50 -5.59
C PRO A 48 -8.25 -1.57 -6.47
N MET A 49 -8.95 -2.53 -5.87
CA MET A 49 -9.65 -3.59 -6.61
C MET A 49 -10.81 -3.02 -7.44
N ILE A 50 -11.57 -2.11 -6.85
CA ILE A 50 -12.66 -1.40 -7.53
C ILE A 50 -12.10 -0.55 -8.68
N SER A 51 -11.05 0.23 -8.42
CA SER A 51 -10.38 1.06 -9.43
C SER A 51 -9.86 0.21 -10.59
N LEU A 52 -9.27 -0.96 -10.32
CA LEU A 52 -8.80 -1.90 -11.34
C LEU A 52 -9.94 -2.40 -12.24
N LEU A 53 -11.10 -2.72 -11.67
CA LEU A 53 -12.27 -3.14 -12.43
C LEU A 53 -12.76 -2.04 -13.38
N PHE A 54 -12.86 -0.79 -12.90
CA PHE A 54 -13.23 0.33 -13.75
C PHE A 54 -12.21 0.61 -14.84
N MET A 55 -10.91 0.66 -14.50
CA MET A 55 -9.85 0.89 -15.47
C MET A 55 -9.83 -0.18 -16.57
N ASN A 56 -9.96 -1.46 -16.21
CA ASN A 56 -10.03 -2.53 -17.21
C ASN A 56 -11.26 -2.36 -18.13
N ARG A 57 -12.41 -1.96 -17.57
CA ARG A 57 -13.63 -1.72 -18.36
C ARG A 57 -13.44 -0.57 -19.34
N PHE A 58 -12.88 0.55 -18.89
CA PHE A 58 -12.60 1.71 -19.74
C PHE A 58 -11.54 1.40 -20.81
N CYS A 59 -10.43 0.75 -20.43
CA CYS A 59 -9.40 0.34 -21.38
C CYS A 59 -9.99 -0.55 -22.49
N LEU A 60 -10.84 -1.51 -22.11
CA LEU A 60 -11.48 -2.41 -23.08
C LEU A 60 -12.44 -1.62 -24.01
N SER A 61 -13.22 -0.69 -23.46
CA SER A 61 -14.22 0.06 -24.22
C SER A 61 -13.62 1.05 -25.24
N TYR A 62 -12.50 1.70 -24.86
CA TYR A 62 -11.90 2.76 -25.70
C TYR A 62 -10.66 2.32 -26.48
N GLY A 63 -9.92 1.33 -26.03
CA GLY A 63 -8.66 0.91 -26.65
C GLY A 63 -8.56 -0.58 -26.94
N GLY A 64 -9.64 -1.34 -26.69
CA GLY A 64 -9.67 -2.78 -26.93
C GLY A 64 -8.70 -3.60 -26.09
N GLU A 65 -8.43 -4.83 -26.52
CA GLU A 65 -7.55 -5.77 -25.81
C GLU A 65 -6.11 -5.27 -25.68
N THR A 66 -5.63 -4.53 -26.65
CA THR A 66 -4.27 -3.94 -26.65
C THR A 66 -4.10 -2.95 -25.49
N ALA A 67 -5.10 -2.11 -25.23
CA ALA A 67 -5.05 -1.16 -24.13
C ALA A 67 -5.13 -1.86 -22.76
N VAL A 68 -5.90 -2.93 -22.65
CA VAL A 68 -5.97 -3.74 -21.42
C VAL A 68 -4.62 -4.41 -21.14
N ALA A 69 -3.99 -4.99 -22.16
CA ALA A 69 -2.68 -5.60 -22.03
C ALA A 69 -1.60 -4.57 -21.64
N SER A 70 -1.61 -3.40 -22.27
CA SER A 70 -0.71 -2.29 -21.93
C SER A 70 -0.88 -1.82 -20.49
N TYR A 71 -2.13 -1.63 -20.04
CA TYR A 71 -2.43 -1.26 -18.66
C TYR A 71 -1.97 -2.34 -17.66
N ALA A 72 -2.14 -3.62 -18.00
CA ALA A 72 -1.67 -4.71 -17.15
C ALA A 72 -0.14 -4.67 -16.95
N CYS A 73 0.65 -4.45 -18.03
CA CYS A 73 2.10 -4.29 -17.94
C CYS A 73 2.50 -3.13 -17.02
N ILE A 74 1.83 -1.97 -17.15
CA ILE A 74 2.05 -0.80 -16.27
C ILE A 74 1.70 -1.15 -14.82
N ALA A 75 0.53 -1.75 -14.58
CA ALA A 75 0.05 -2.09 -13.25
C ALA A 75 1.00 -3.07 -12.51
N TYR A 76 1.53 -4.07 -13.22
CA TYR A 76 2.51 -4.99 -12.64
C TYR A 76 3.84 -4.28 -12.31
N GLY A 77 4.33 -3.41 -13.18
CA GLY A 77 5.53 -2.60 -12.92
C GLY A 77 5.36 -1.71 -11.68
N LEU A 78 4.22 -1.03 -11.58
CA LEU A 78 3.89 -0.17 -10.44
C LEU A 78 3.66 -0.96 -9.14
N THR A 79 3.15 -2.18 -9.21
CA THR A 79 2.91 -3.02 -8.03
C THR A 79 4.18 -3.23 -7.22
N ILE A 80 5.33 -3.44 -7.87
CA ILE A 80 6.62 -3.60 -7.19
C ILE A 80 6.95 -2.33 -6.39
N VAL A 81 6.74 -1.16 -6.98
CA VAL A 81 7.02 0.12 -6.32
C VAL A 81 6.04 0.36 -5.16
N TYR A 82 4.78 0.03 -5.34
CA TYR A 82 3.77 0.12 -4.28
C TYR A 82 4.12 -0.76 -3.08
N LEU A 83 4.62 -1.97 -3.29
CA LEU A 83 5.08 -2.86 -2.22
C LEU A 83 6.28 -2.28 -1.48
N LEU A 84 7.22 -1.63 -2.17
CA LEU A 84 8.35 -0.94 -1.52
C LEU A 84 7.87 0.23 -0.64
N MET A 85 6.96 1.06 -1.15
CA MET A 85 6.38 2.17 -0.37
C MET A 85 5.58 1.64 0.83
N GLN A 86 4.84 0.56 0.64
CA GLN A 86 4.14 -0.11 1.72
C GLN A 86 5.11 -0.59 2.80
N GLY A 87 6.24 -1.19 2.41
CA GLY A 87 7.28 -1.62 3.35
C GLY A 87 7.82 -0.49 4.21
N VAL A 88 8.05 0.71 3.65
CA VAL A 88 8.46 1.91 4.41
C VAL A 88 7.36 2.33 5.39
N GLY A 89 6.09 2.36 4.96
CA GLY A 89 4.96 2.71 5.80
C GLY A 89 4.77 1.73 6.95
N ASP A 90 4.71 0.44 6.65
CA ASP A 90 4.48 -0.62 7.62
C ASP A 90 5.67 -0.79 8.59
N GLY A 91 6.90 -0.54 8.10
CA GLY A 91 8.11 -0.56 8.95
C GLY A 91 8.22 0.63 9.91
N SER A 92 7.70 1.80 9.54
CA SER A 92 7.70 2.99 10.41
C SER A 92 6.55 3.00 11.42
N GLN A 93 5.46 2.31 11.14
CA GLN A 93 4.25 2.28 11.97
C GLN A 93 4.49 1.80 13.42
N PRO A 94 5.21 0.70 13.69
CA PRO A 94 5.46 0.25 15.07
C PRO A 94 6.23 1.26 15.89
N LEU A 95 7.22 1.95 15.29
CA LEU A 95 7.99 3.00 15.97
C LEU A 95 7.12 4.20 16.32
N MET A 96 6.27 4.65 15.41
CA MET A 96 5.33 5.72 15.67
C MET A 96 4.34 5.33 16.78
N SER A 97 3.80 4.10 16.75
CA SER A 97 2.88 3.60 17.78
C SER A 97 3.52 3.51 19.15
N LEU A 98 4.78 3.06 19.23
CA LEU A 98 5.53 2.99 20.49
C LEU A 98 5.70 4.37 21.13
N HIS A 99 6.20 5.35 20.36
CA HIS A 99 6.40 6.70 20.85
C HIS A 99 5.08 7.41 21.16
N TYR A 100 4.02 7.11 20.42
CA TYR A 100 2.68 7.63 20.71
C TYR A 100 2.17 7.09 22.06
N GLY A 101 2.33 5.80 22.33
CA GLY A 101 1.97 5.18 23.60
C GLY A 101 2.77 5.72 24.79
N GLU A 102 4.01 6.17 24.58
CA GLU A 102 4.86 6.83 25.57
C GLU A 102 4.53 8.33 25.77
N GLY A 103 3.62 8.89 24.99
CA GLY A 103 3.29 10.32 25.00
C GLY A 103 4.35 11.24 24.38
N LYS A 104 5.32 10.68 23.65
CA LYS A 104 6.44 11.42 23.04
C LYS A 104 6.07 11.91 21.63
N THR A 105 5.19 12.87 21.51
CA THR A 105 4.68 13.38 20.22
C THR A 105 5.77 13.89 19.28
N LYS A 106 6.83 14.52 19.80
CA LYS A 106 7.96 15.01 19.01
C LYS A 106 8.74 13.88 18.31
N GLU A 107 8.87 12.74 18.98
CA GLU A 107 9.54 11.57 18.39
C GLU A 107 8.65 10.90 17.33
N VAL A 108 7.32 10.89 17.52
CA VAL A 108 6.36 10.45 16.49
C VAL A 108 6.54 11.29 15.22
N ASP A 109 6.56 12.62 15.36
CA ASP A 109 6.75 13.52 14.22
C ASP A 109 8.11 13.33 13.54
N ARG A 110 9.15 13.08 14.31
CA ARG A 110 10.50 12.80 13.79
C ARG A 110 10.53 11.52 12.97
N VAL A 111 10.00 10.42 13.49
CA VAL A 111 9.91 9.14 12.77
C VAL A 111 9.09 9.29 11.50
N ARG A 112 7.95 9.99 11.58
CA ARG A 112 7.09 10.26 10.41
C ARG A 112 7.84 11.07 9.34
N ASN A 113 8.56 12.11 9.70
CA ASN A 113 9.32 12.92 8.76
C ASN A 113 10.47 12.14 8.11
N MET A 114 11.14 11.26 8.88
CA MET A 114 12.14 10.34 8.31
C MET A 114 11.51 9.35 7.33
N ALA A 115 10.34 8.82 7.65
CA ALA A 115 9.59 7.92 6.74
C ALA A 115 9.19 8.64 5.45
N TYR A 116 8.73 9.91 5.52
CA TYR A 116 8.47 10.73 4.33
C TYR A 116 9.74 10.91 3.49
N GLY A 117 10.84 11.30 4.09
CA GLY A 117 12.12 11.48 3.36
C GLY A 117 12.55 10.20 2.66
N THR A 118 12.51 9.07 3.35
CA THR A 118 12.85 7.75 2.79
C THR A 118 11.92 7.37 1.64
N ALA A 119 10.61 7.53 1.82
CA ALA A 119 9.62 7.23 0.79
C ALA A 119 9.77 8.11 -0.45
N TRP A 120 10.08 9.40 -0.29
CA TRP A 120 10.32 10.31 -1.41
C TRP A 120 11.56 9.96 -2.21
N VAL A 121 12.68 9.69 -1.53
CA VAL A 121 13.93 9.27 -2.20
C VAL A 121 13.71 7.96 -2.96
N LEU A 122 13.05 7.01 -2.33
CA LEU A 122 12.76 5.72 -2.94
C LEU A 122 11.78 5.85 -4.12
N ALA A 123 10.73 6.68 -3.99
CA ALA A 123 9.78 6.96 -5.08
C ALA A 123 10.47 7.60 -6.28
N LEU A 124 11.35 8.59 -6.07
CA LEU A 124 12.13 9.23 -7.13
C LEU A 124 13.08 8.23 -7.82
N ALA A 125 13.79 7.40 -7.05
CA ALA A 125 14.66 6.38 -7.61
C ALA A 125 13.89 5.37 -8.46
N CYS A 126 12.76 4.86 -7.97
CA CYS A 126 11.89 3.96 -8.73
C CYS A 126 11.26 4.62 -9.95
N MET A 127 10.87 5.89 -9.85
CA MET A 127 10.32 6.66 -10.97
C MET A 127 11.35 6.79 -12.09
N LEU A 128 12.60 7.14 -11.77
CA LEU A 128 13.69 7.25 -12.75
C LEU A 128 14.00 5.89 -13.40
N LEU A 129 14.03 4.82 -12.60
CA LEU A 129 14.26 3.47 -13.09
C LEU A 129 13.16 3.02 -14.04
N LEU A 130 11.89 3.13 -13.65
CA LEU A 130 10.75 2.75 -14.48
C LEU A 130 10.63 3.63 -15.73
N TYR A 131 10.98 4.91 -15.64
CA TYR A 131 11.01 5.80 -16.81
C TYR A 131 12.08 5.38 -17.80
N GLY A 132 13.27 5.00 -17.32
CA GLY A 132 14.36 4.50 -18.17
C GLY A 132 14.03 3.17 -18.86
N THR A 133 13.38 2.25 -18.14
CA THR A 133 13.05 0.90 -18.63
C THR A 133 11.64 0.77 -19.21
N ARG A 134 10.93 1.87 -19.45
CA ARG A 134 9.50 1.89 -19.83
C ARG A 134 9.15 1.09 -21.08
N TYR A 135 10.08 1.03 -22.06
CA TYR A 135 9.89 0.24 -23.27
C TYR A 135 10.36 -1.22 -23.13
N GLU A 136 11.12 -1.54 -22.08
CA GLU A 136 11.58 -2.90 -21.83
C GLU A 136 10.53 -3.73 -21.08
N LEU A 137 9.66 -3.07 -20.31
CA LEU A 137 8.62 -3.75 -19.53
C LEU A 137 7.71 -4.62 -20.40
N GLY A 138 7.26 -4.12 -21.57
CA GLY A 138 6.45 -4.90 -22.48
C GLY A 138 7.18 -6.14 -23.00
N VAL A 139 8.47 -6.02 -23.26
CA VAL A 139 9.33 -7.14 -23.71
C VAL A 139 9.48 -8.18 -22.60
N ILE A 140 9.71 -7.75 -21.36
CA ILE A 140 9.82 -8.64 -20.18
C ILE A 140 8.53 -9.48 -19.99
N PHE A 141 7.36 -8.88 -20.25
CA PHE A 141 6.08 -9.58 -20.17
C PHE A 141 5.71 -10.35 -21.45
N GLY A 142 6.60 -10.39 -22.45
CA GLY A 142 6.35 -11.10 -23.72
C GLY A 142 5.23 -10.48 -24.55
N SER A 143 4.99 -9.19 -24.41
CA SER A 143 3.95 -8.46 -25.13
C SER A 143 4.36 -8.13 -26.56
N SER A 144 3.37 -7.90 -27.46
CA SER A 144 3.62 -7.46 -28.83
C SER A 144 4.25 -6.06 -28.86
N ASP A 145 4.92 -5.72 -29.99
CA ASP A 145 5.55 -4.41 -30.15
C ASP A 145 4.58 -3.25 -30.00
N VAL A 146 3.34 -3.41 -30.43
CA VAL A 146 2.27 -2.42 -30.28
C VAL A 146 1.95 -2.16 -28.81
N VAL A 147 1.80 -3.22 -28.01
CA VAL A 147 1.54 -3.14 -26.56
C VAL A 147 2.74 -2.51 -25.86
N THR A 148 3.96 -2.87 -26.24
CA THR A 148 5.20 -2.33 -25.68
C THR A 148 5.32 -0.82 -25.87
N GLN A 149 5.06 -0.34 -27.10
CA GLN A 149 5.06 1.09 -27.40
C GLN A 149 3.96 1.85 -26.66
N MET A 150 2.76 1.28 -26.61
CA MET A 150 1.64 1.88 -25.88
C MET A 150 1.94 1.97 -24.38
N THR A 151 2.54 0.93 -23.79
CA THR A 151 3.00 0.89 -22.40
C THR A 151 4.01 2.00 -22.12
N GLY A 152 5.06 2.12 -22.96
CA GLY A 152 6.10 3.13 -22.82
C GLY A 152 5.57 4.56 -22.93
N ASN A 153 4.59 4.82 -23.78
CA ASN A 153 3.99 6.13 -23.97
C ASN A 153 3.03 6.51 -22.80
N ALA A 154 2.30 5.54 -22.26
CA ALA A 154 1.37 5.79 -21.16
C ALA A 154 2.04 5.85 -19.79
N MET A 155 3.19 5.17 -19.61
CA MET A 155 3.91 5.06 -18.34
C MET A 155 4.16 6.39 -17.62
N PRO A 156 4.60 7.49 -18.25
CA PRO A 156 4.87 8.76 -17.59
C PRO A 156 3.66 9.33 -16.86
N ILE A 157 2.45 9.10 -17.36
CA ILE A 157 1.21 9.57 -16.74
C ILE A 157 1.01 8.88 -15.38
N PHE A 158 1.23 7.57 -15.33
CA PHE A 158 1.10 6.78 -14.09
C PHE A 158 2.23 7.08 -13.10
N LEU A 159 3.45 7.34 -13.60
CA LEU A 159 4.58 7.71 -12.76
C LEU A 159 4.38 9.05 -12.04
N ALA A 160 3.67 10.00 -12.64
CA ALA A 160 3.35 11.27 -12.00
C ALA A 160 2.53 11.08 -10.71
N GLY A 161 1.67 10.07 -10.65
CA GLY A 161 0.89 9.71 -9.45
C GLY A 161 1.72 9.09 -8.32
N LEU A 162 2.91 8.57 -8.61
CA LEU A 162 3.71 7.80 -7.65
C LEU A 162 4.16 8.63 -6.44
N LEU A 163 4.50 9.90 -6.64
CA LEU A 163 4.90 10.80 -5.55
C LEU A 163 3.74 11.08 -4.58
N PHE A 164 2.54 11.26 -5.13
CA PHE A 164 1.33 11.42 -4.31
C PHE A 164 0.99 10.14 -3.55
N TYR A 165 1.20 8.97 -4.19
CA TYR A 165 1.03 7.69 -3.52
C TYR A 165 1.98 7.54 -2.33
N ALA A 166 3.27 7.84 -2.50
CA ALA A 166 4.26 7.75 -1.44
C ALA A 166 3.87 8.62 -0.23
N PHE A 167 3.43 9.86 -0.48
CA PHE A 167 2.95 10.76 0.57
C PHE A 167 1.72 10.20 1.29
N SER A 168 0.70 9.80 0.53
CA SER A 168 -0.55 9.27 1.08
C SER A 168 -0.31 8.00 1.92
N ARG A 169 0.59 7.11 1.47
CA ARG A 169 0.89 5.86 2.17
C ARG A 169 1.50 6.10 3.55
N ILE A 170 2.49 7.00 3.65
CA ILE A 170 3.11 7.34 4.95
C ILE A 170 2.12 8.04 5.87
N THR A 171 1.31 8.96 5.33
CA THR A 171 0.25 9.65 6.08
C THR A 171 -0.74 8.63 6.68
N THR A 172 -1.19 7.67 5.89
CA THR A 172 -2.10 6.61 6.32
C THR A 172 -1.50 5.75 7.43
N SER A 173 -0.22 5.35 7.30
CA SER A 173 0.50 4.60 8.33
C SER A 173 0.64 5.40 9.64
N GLY A 174 0.85 6.71 9.55
CA GLY A 174 0.87 7.62 10.69
C GLY A 174 -0.49 7.67 11.42
N PHE A 175 -1.59 7.75 10.69
CA PHE A 175 -2.93 7.73 11.29
C PHE A 175 -3.27 6.38 11.94
N TYR A 176 -2.83 5.26 11.36
CA TYR A 176 -2.97 3.96 12.02
C TYR A 176 -2.17 3.88 13.32
N ALA A 177 -0.95 4.42 13.33
CA ALA A 177 -0.09 4.43 14.49
C ALA A 177 -0.64 5.27 15.65
N THR A 178 -1.43 6.32 15.35
CA THR A 178 -2.03 7.24 16.34
C THR A 178 -3.50 6.96 16.63
N GLU A 179 -4.03 5.80 16.24
CA GLU A 179 -5.45 5.39 16.40
C GLU A 179 -6.47 6.34 15.76
N GLN A 180 -6.05 7.24 14.86
CA GLN A 180 -6.93 8.17 14.16
C GLN A 180 -7.50 7.54 12.87
N SER A 181 -8.18 6.41 13.03
CA SER A 181 -8.69 5.60 11.92
C SER A 181 -9.63 6.35 10.96
N LEU A 182 -10.39 7.32 11.46
CA LEU A 182 -11.30 8.12 10.63
C LEU A 182 -10.55 8.97 9.59
N PHE A 183 -9.46 9.63 10.01
CA PHE A 183 -8.63 10.42 9.08
C PHE A 183 -7.90 9.54 8.09
N SER A 184 -7.45 8.36 8.51
CA SER A 184 -6.90 7.35 7.61
C SER A 184 -7.89 6.93 6.53
N TYR A 185 -9.16 6.73 6.90
CA TYR A 185 -10.23 6.37 5.98
C TYR A 185 -10.51 7.48 4.95
N ILE A 186 -10.56 8.74 5.39
CA ILE A 186 -10.76 9.90 4.49
C ILE A 186 -9.59 10.01 3.50
N CYS A 187 -8.35 9.92 3.97
CA CYS A 187 -7.17 9.93 3.10
C CYS A 187 -7.19 8.78 2.09
N CYS A 188 -7.61 7.59 2.51
CA CYS A 188 -7.75 6.42 1.65
C CYS A 188 -8.78 6.66 0.54
N LEU A 189 -9.98 7.16 0.88
CA LEU A 189 -11.03 7.44 -0.08
C LEU A 189 -10.67 8.54 -1.08
N LEU A 190 -10.02 9.61 -0.61
CA LEU A 190 -9.58 10.70 -1.47
C LEU A 190 -8.49 10.28 -2.45
N TYR A 191 -7.61 9.37 -2.02
CA TYR A 191 -6.52 8.86 -2.86
C TYR A 191 -6.99 7.87 -3.91
N THR A 192 -7.96 7.03 -3.59
CA THR A 192 -8.48 5.96 -4.48
C THR A 192 -9.64 6.40 -5.33
N SER A 193 -10.06 7.66 -5.23
CA SER A 193 -10.99 8.25 -6.19
C SER A 193 -10.23 8.55 -7.48
N PRO A 194 -10.57 7.91 -8.61
CA PRO A 194 -9.90 8.12 -9.90
C PRO A 194 -10.08 9.54 -10.41
#